data_e0dbb5a52b4a232225f9e0a42fb607e9
#
_entry.id   e0dbb5a52b4a232225f9e0a42fb607e9
#
_cell.length_a   1.000
_cell.length_b   1.000
_cell.length_c   1.000
_cell.angle_alpha   90.00
_cell.angle_beta   90.00
_cell.angle_gamma   90.00
#
_symmetry.space_group_name_H-M   'P 1'
#
loop_
_entity.id
_entity.type
_entity.pdbx_description
1 polymer ?
#
loop_
_entity_poly.entity_id
_entity_poly.type
_entity_poly.pdbx_seq_one_letter_code
_entity_poly.pdbx_strand_id
1 'polypeptide(L)'
;MNQLVHSTKKSVEKKPAASKTALTNNNKKQASSPNRKSPSAGTGTGTSRTNDPARTMTEILAVATQEFAAKGLAGARIDEIAERTRTSKRMIYYYFQHKEGLYVAVLEEAYRKVRAIEADLHLGDLAPEAALRRLVEFTFDHHAGNEDYIRLVMNENINGAEFLASSKSIQGMNVPALSAIKDLYERGVAQGFFREGLTPIDIHATISALSFFNVSNRHTFGTIFKIDLTAKAIAAQRREQVIETVVRFVRK
;
A
#
# COMPACT_ATOMS: atom_id res chain seq x y z
N MET A 1 -37.15 36.64 13.56
CA MET A 1 -38.18 36.12 12.66
C MET A 1 -37.65 34.75 12.21
N ASN A 2 -37.89 33.69 12.99
CA ASN A 2 -38.98 32.75 12.97
C ASN A 2 -39.35 32.24 11.55
N GLN A 3 -39.03 31.01 11.23
CA GLN A 3 -39.97 29.90 11.28
C GLN A 3 -39.32 28.55 11.08
N LEU A 4 -39.57 27.71 12.03
CA LEU A 4 -39.60 26.24 12.05
C LEU A 4 -40.53 25.69 10.94
N VAL A 5 -40.17 24.55 10.32
CA VAL A 5 -41.14 23.57 9.84
C VAL A 5 -40.70 22.14 10.14
N HIS A 6 -41.61 21.44 10.76
CA HIS A 6 -41.67 20.07 11.27
C HIS A 6 -41.41 18.96 10.21
N SER A 7 -40.70 17.96 10.62
CA SER A 7 -41.08 16.56 10.94
C SER A 7 -42.14 15.89 10.07
N THR A 8 -41.81 14.77 9.48
CA THR A 8 -42.66 13.56 9.49
C THR A 8 -41.85 12.28 9.35
N LYS A 9 -41.86 11.48 10.40
CA LYS A 9 -41.54 10.06 10.46
C LYS A 9 -42.60 9.27 9.70
N LYS A 10 -42.15 8.28 8.87
CA LYS A 10 -43.02 7.14 8.50
C LYS A 10 -42.30 5.85 8.82
N SER A 11 -42.77 5.21 9.84
CA SER A 11 -42.62 3.81 10.21
C SER A 11 -43.35 2.92 9.17
N VAL A 12 -42.74 1.84 8.75
CA VAL A 12 -43.43 0.73 8.10
C VAL A 12 -42.98 -0.59 8.74
N GLU A 13 -44.03 -1.30 9.12
CA GLU A 13 -44.17 -2.50 9.93
C GLU A 13 -43.44 -3.74 9.36
N LYS A 14 -43.08 -4.59 10.33
CA LYS A 14 -42.76 -6.02 10.17
C LYS A 14 -44.02 -6.84 9.98
N LYS A 15 -43.98 -7.87 9.15
CA LYS A 15 -44.77 -9.10 9.35
C LYS A 15 -43.99 -10.35 8.94
N PRO A 16 -44.19 -11.47 9.66
CA PRO A 16 -43.32 -12.62 9.67
C PRO A 16 -43.89 -13.88 9.02
N ALA A 17 -42.98 -14.87 8.79
CA ALA A 17 -43.13 -16.32 8.89
C ALA A 17 -44.09 -17.10 7.99
N ALA A 18 -43.60 -18.14 7.40
CA ALA A 18 -44.17 -19.48 7.51
C ALA A 18 -43.18 -20.59 7.13
N SER A 19 -43.02 -21.48 8.07
CA SER A 19 -42.41 -22.82 8.09
C SER A 19 -43.21 -23.85 7.30
N LYS A 20 -42.53 -24.88 6.78
CA LYS A 20 -42.94 -26.30 6.66
C LYS A 20 -41.79 -27.08 6.02
N THR A 21 -41.08 -27.90 6.70
CA THR A 21 -41.26 -29.26 7.26
C THR A 21 -41.44 -30.37 6.23
N ALA A 22 -40.52 -31.34 6.34
CA ALA A 22 -40.59 -32.80 6.21
C ALA A 22 -40.52 -33.40 4.79
N LEU A 23 -39.92 -34.54 4.52
CA LEU A 23 -39.51 -35.76 5.24
C LEU A 23 -38.79 -36.69 4.25
N THR A 24 -37.76 -37.38 4.74
CA THR A 24 -37.37 -38.79 4.55
C THR A 24 -37.49 -39.52 3.17
N ASN A 25 -36.41 -40.18 2.72
CA ASN A 25 -36.21 -41.62 2.92
C ASN A 25 -34.95 -42.18 2.22
N ASN A 26 -34.15 -42.87 2.99
CA ASN A 26 -33.49 -44.14 2.83
C ASN A 26 -33.54 -44.86 1.45
N ASN A 27 -32.37 -45.32 0.96
CA ASN A 27 -32.15 -46.76 0.83
C ASN A 27 -30.68 -47.19 0.58
N LYS A 28 -30.29 -48.20 1.31
CA LYS A 28 -29.06 -49.02 1.25
C LYS A 28 -28.98 -49.87 -0.01
N LYS A 29 -27.73 -50.17 -0.44
CA LYS A 29 -27.15 -51.50 -0.77
C LYS A 29 -25.76 -51.29 -1.35
N GLN A 30 -24.76 -51.69 -0.69
CA GLN A 30 -23.95 -52.92 -0.53
C GLN A 30 -23.32 -53.45 -1.82
N ALA A 31 -21.95 -53.44 -1.74
CA ALA A 31 -20.96 -54.49 -2.00
C ALA A 31 -20.60 -54.85 -3.48
N SER A 32 -19.29 -54.63 -3.81
CA SER A 32 -18.34 -55.75 -4.01
C SER A 32 -17.01 -55.22 -4.62
N SER A 33 -15.90 -55.48 -3.95
CA SER A 33 -14.53 -55.54 -4.47
C SER A 33 -14.31 -56.97 -4.99
N PRO A 34 -13.16 -57.36 -5.64
CA PRO A 34 -11.88 -56.69 -5.87
C PRO A 34 -11.32 -56.88 -7.30
N ASN A 35 -10.34 -56.13 -7.76
CA ASN A 35 -9.19 -56.73 -8.43
C ASN A 35 -7.93 -55.86 -8.44
N ARG A 36 -6.87 -56.50 -7.96
CA ARG A 36 -5.48 -56.03 -7.98
C ARG A 36 -4.93 -55.99 -9.41
N LYS A 37 -4.22 -54.96 -9.79
CA LYS A 37 -3.01 -54.99 -10.60
C LYS A 37 -2.14 -53.77 -10.33
N SER A 38 -0.98 -53.98 -9.77
CA SER A 38 0.20 -53.09 -9.75
C SER A 38 1.21 -53.60 -10.80
N PRO A 39 2.33 -52.96 -11.05
CA PRO A 39 2.67 -51.55 -11.17
C PRO A 39 3.32 -51.24 -12.54
N SER A 40 3.32 -49.99 -12.97
CA SER A 40 4.31 -49.50 -13.90
C SER A 40 4.95 -48.24 -13.35
N ALA A 41 6.24 -48.34 -13.09
CA ALA A 41 7.11 -47.25 -12.71
C ALA A 41 7.18 -46.25 -13.85
N GLY A 42 6.65 -45.04 -13.60
CA GLY A 42 6.86 -43.85 -14.39
C GLY A 42 7.57 -42.86 -13.51
N THR A 43 8.90 -42.77 -13.66
CA THR A 43 9.73 -41.71 -13.07
C THR A 43 9.37 -40.36 -13.70
N GLY A 44 8.34 -39.73 -13.17
CA GLY A 44 8.04 -38.34 -13.41
C GLY A 44 8.63 -37.56 -12.23
N THR A 45 9.81 -36.94 -12.40
CA THR A 45 10.33 -35.92 -11.52
C THR A 45 9.45 -34.69 -11.62
N GLY A 46 8.25 -34.77 -11.08
CA GLY A 46 7.42 -33.63 -10.75
C GLY A 46 8.08 -32.99 -9.53
N THR A 47 8.78 -31.88 -9.72
CA THR A 47 9.14 -30.99 -8.62
C THR A 47 7.87 -30.65 -7.87
N SER A 48 7.64 -31.33 -6.77
CA SER A 48 6.64 -30.97 -5.77
C SER A 48 6.90 -29.51 -5.42
N ARG A 49 6.02 -28.61 -5.88
CA ARG A 49 5.98 -27.24 -5.38
C ARG A 49 5.76 -27.37 -3.88
N THR A 50 6.84 -27.28 -3.11
CA THR A 50 6.77 -27.09 -1.67
C THR A 50 5.83 -25.91 -1.46
N ASN A 51 4.72 -26.18 -0.79
CA ASN A 51 3.75 -25.17 -0.40
C ASN A 51 4.44 -24.30 0.66
N ASP A 52 5.17 -23.29 0.22
CA ASP A 52 5.79 -22.28 1.09
C ASP A 52 4.75 -21.16 1.35
N PRO A 53 4.14 -21.12 2.53
CA PRO A 53 3.12 -20.13 2.86
C PRO A 53 3.66 -18.70 2.77
N ALA A 54 4.91 -18.46 3.16
CA ALA A 54 5.53 -17.13 3.11
C ALA A 54 5.68 -16.64 1.67
N ARG A 55 6.15 -17.52 0.78
CA ARG A 55 6.25 -17.22 -0.64
C ARG A 55 4.88 -16.96 -1.26
N THR A 56 3.88 -17.78 -0.93
CA THR A 56 2.51 -17.62 -1.43
C THR A 56 1.93 -16.27 -0.99
N MET A 57 2.10 -15.88 0.27
CA MET A 57 1.66 -14.58 0.78
C MET A 57 2.35 -13.42 0.05
N THR A 58 3.66 -13.52 -0.18
CA THR A 58 4.43 -12.50 -0.92
C THR A 58 3.93 -12.35 -2.36
N GLU A 59 3.66 -13.46 -3.06
CA GLU A 59 3.11 -13.44 -4.42
C GLU A 59 1.69 -12.82 -4.44
N ILE A 60 0.83 -13.15 -3.47
CA ILE A 60 -0.51 -12.55 -3.34
C ILE A 60 -0.40 -11.04 -3.11
N LEU A 61 0.45 -10.60 -2.17
CA LEU A 61 0.63 -9.19 -1.85
C LEU A 61 1.14 -8.40 -3.07
N ALA A 62 2.08 -8.95 -3.83
CA ALA A 62 2.62 -8.28 -5.02
C ALA A 62 1.54 -8.06 -6.10
N VAL A 63 0.72 -9.07 -6.39
CA VAL A 63 -0.38 -8.96 -7.36
C VAL A 63 -1.51 -8.08 -6.83
N ALA A 64 -1.85 -8.19 -5.54
CA ALA A 64 -2.86 -7.38 -4.91
C ALA A 64 -2.48 -5.89 -4.88
N THR A 65 -1.20 -5.57 -4.69
CA THR A 65 -0.69 -4.19 -4.77
C THR A 65 -1.04 -3.57 -6.12
N GLN A 66 -0.74 -4.25 -7.21
CA GLN A 66 -1.04 -3.76 -8.56
C GLN A 66 -2.56 -3.61 -8.79
N GLU A 67 -3.33 -4.61 -8.35
CA GLU A 67 -4.80 -4.59 -8.52
C GLU A 67 -5.45 -3.44 -7.74
N PHE A 68 -5.06 -3.25 -6.47
CA PHE A 68 -5.57 -2.15 -5.66
C PHE A 68 -5.06 -0.78 -6.10
N ALA A 69 -3.81 -0.67 -6.51
CA ALA A 69 -3.27 0.57 -7.05
C ALA A 69 -4.01 1.01 -8.33
N ALA A 70 -4.33 0.06 -9.20
CA ALA A 70 -5.01 0.35 -10.47
C ALA A 70 -6.50 0.68 -10.30
N LYS A 71 -7.22 -0.04 -9.41
CA LYS A 71 -8.69 -0.03 -9.36
C LYS A 71 -9.28 0.49 -8.05
N GLY A 72 -8.43 0.81 -7.07
CA GLY A 72 -8.85 1.13 -5.69
C GLY A 72 -9.46 -0.07 -4.98
N LEU A 73 -9.79 0.10 -3.70
CA LEU A 73 -10.42 -0.98 -2.91
C LEU A 73 -11.77 -1.40 -3.52
N ALA A 74 -12.63 -0.46 -3.90
CA ALA A 74 -13.96 -0.77 -4.41
C ALA A 74 -13.90 -1.56 -5.72
N GLY A 75 -13.04 -1.16 -6.67
CA GLY A 75 -12.96 -1.71 -8.01
C GLY A 75 -12.14 -3.00 -8.14
N ALA A 76 -11.24 -3.27 -7.21
CA ALA A 76 -10.39 -4.46 -7.24
C ALA A 76 -11.18 -5.76 -7.02
N ARG A 77 -10.76 -6.85 -7.66
CA ARG A 77 -11.43 -8.14 -7.61
C ARG A 77 -10.51 -9.25 -7.12
N ILE A 78 -10.94 -9.94 -6.06
CA ILE A 78 -10.21 -11.08 -5.49
C ILE A 78 -10.07 -12.23 -6.51
N ASP A 79 -11.02 -12.36 -7.44
CA ASP A 79 -10.94 -13.34 -8.53
C ASP A 79 -9.73 -13.13 -9.41
N GLU A 80 -9.48 -11.90 -9.81
CA GLU A 80 -8.35 -11.54 -10.66
C GLU A 80 -7.02 -11.74 -9.95
N ILE A 81 -6.96 -11.43 -8.64
CA ILE A 81 -5.79 -11.71 -7.82
C ILE A 81 -5.51 -13.21 -7.72
N ALA A 82 -6.56 -14.01 -7.47
CA ALA A 82 -6.46 -15.45 -7.36
C ALA A 82 -5.98 -16.10 -8.68
N GLU A 83 -6.51 -15.67 -9.81
CA GLU A 83 -6.13 -16.16 -11.14
C GLU A 83 -4.65 -15.83 -11.44
N ARG A 84 -4.24 -14.58 -11.26
CA ARG A 84 -2.88 -14.11 -11.53
C ARG A 84 -1.83 -14.74 -10.62
N THR A 85 -2.17 -15.09 -9.39
CA THR A 85 -1.29 -15.78 -8.44
C THR A 85 -1.39 -17.32 -8.52
N ARG A 86 -2.28 -17.83 -9.37
CA ARG A 86 -2.57 -19.27 -9.47
C ARG A 86 -2.90 -19.89 -8.12
N THR A 87 -3.56 -19.12 -7.27
CA THR A 87 -4.07 -19.58 -5.96
C THR A 87 -5.58 -19.56 -5.94
N SER A 88 -6.20 -20.12 -4.90
CA SER A 88 -7.66 -20.08 -4.76
C SER A 88 -8.09 -18.86 -3.92
N LYS A 89 -9.30 -18.33 -4.18
CA LYS A 89 -9.91 -17.32 -3.30
C LYS A 89 -9.93 -17.77 -1.83
N ARG A 90 -10.20 -19.09 -1.60
CA ARG A 90 -10.20 -19.66 -0.26
C ARG A 90 -8.86 -19.46 0.45
N MET A 91 -7.74 -19.63 -0.28
CA MET A 91 -6.40 -19.41 0.27
C MET A 91 -6.14 -17.94 0.55
N ILE A 92 -6.59 -17.03 -0.31
CA ILE A 92 -6.47 -15.58 -0.05
C ILE A 92 -7.22 -15.22 1.22
N TYR A 93 -8.48 -15.66 1.38
CA TYR A 93 -9.25 -15.41 2.59
C TYR A 93 -8.72 -16.13 3.84
N TYR A 94 -8.06 -17.27 3.66
CA TYR A 94 -7.38 -17.94 4.76
C TYR A 94 -6.25 -17.09 5.36
N TYR A 95 -5.45 -16.41 4.50
CA TYR A 95 -4.35 -15.56 4.95
C TYR A 95 -4.81 -14.17 5.40
N PHE A 96 -5.76 -13.59 4.72
CA PHE A 96 -6.10 -12.17 4.88
C PHE A 96 -7.53 -11.91 5.36
N GLN A 97 -8.30 -12.95 5.64
CA GLN A 97 -9.67 -12.97 6.15
C GLN A 97 -10.72 -12.41 5.17
N HIS A 98 -10.59 -11.17 4.74
CA HIS A 98 -11.48 -10.49 3.82
C HIS A 98 -10.69 -9.54 2.89
N LYS A 99 -11.36 -8.93 1.93
CA LYS A 99 -10.74 -8.05 0.92
C LYS A 99 -10.05 -6.84 1.56
N GLU A 100 -10.69 -6.25 2.55
CA GLU A 100 -10.19 -5.11 3.32
C GLU A 100 -8.94 -5.52 4.13
N GLY A 101 -8.92 -6.72 4.69
CA GLY A 101 -7.74 -7.27 5.38
C GLY A 101 -6.55 -7.44 4.43
N LEU A 102 -6.79 -7.91 3.21
CA LEU A 102 -5.75 -7.96 2.17
C LEU A 102 -5.28 -6.54 1.78
N TYR A 103 -6.21 -5.58 1.70
CA TYR A 103 -5.86 -4.19 1.38
C TYR A 103 -4.98 -3.56 2.46
N VAL A 104 -5.33 -3.74 3.73
CA VAL A 104 -4.49 -3.28 4.87
C VAL A 104 -3.11 -3.92 4.82
N ALA A 105 -3.01 -5.24 4.56
CA ALA A 105 -1.75 -5.93 4.43
C ALA A 105 -0.90 -5.40 3.26
N VAL A 106 -1.53 -5.01 2.14
CA VAL A 106 -0.86 -4.34 1.01
C VAL A 106 -0.31 -2.98 1.43
N LEU A 107 -1.10 -2.17 2.15
CA LEU A 107 -0.63 -0.88 2.67
C LEU A 107 0.55 -1.06 3.63
N GLU A 108 0.46 -1.99 4.58
CA GLU A 108 1.54 -2.29 5.53
C GLU A 108 2.82 -2.72 4.82
N GLU A 109 2.72 -3.59 3.83
CA GLU A 109 3.86 -4.04 3.03
C GLU A 109 4.49 -2.90 2.22
N ALA A 110 3.67 -2.02 1.64
CA ALA A 110 4.13 -0.86 0.89
C ALA A 110 4.91 0.12 1.79
N TYR A 111 4.38 0.47 2.95
CA TYR A 111 5.08 1.32 3.93
C TYR A 111 6.33 0.66 4.49
N ARG A 112 6.28 -0.64 4.80
CA ARG A 112 7.43 -1.40 5.31
C ARG A 112 8.61 -1.38 4.32
N LYS A 113 8.34 -1.56 3.03
CA LYS A 113 9.38 -1.50 1.99
C LYS A 113 10.06 -0.14 1.94
N VAL A 114 9.29 0.94 1.94
CA VAL A 114 9.83 2.30 1.95
C VAL A 114 10.71 2.52 3.17
N ARG A 115 10.21 2.19 4.37
CA ARG A 115 10.94 2.41 5.62
C ARG A 115 12.20 1.56 5.73
N ALA A 116 12.19 0.35 5.21
CA ALA A 116 13.38 -0.49 5.16
C ALA A 116 14.49 0.13 4.30
N ILE A 117 14.17 0.60 3.09
CA ILE A 117 15.16 1.23 2.22
C ILE A 117 15.64 2.58 2.81
N GLU A 118 14.72 3.35 3.42
CA GLU A 118 15.08 4.62 4.05
C GLU A 118 16.05 4.44 5.23
N ALA A 119 15.87 3.40 6.02
CA ALA A 119 16.79 3.06 7.12
C ALA A 119 18.22 2.76 6.61
N ASP A 120 18.35 2.16 5.42
CA ASP A 120 19.63 1.85 4.80
C ASP A 120 20.35 3.08 4.21
N LEU A 121 19.76 4.27 4.28
CA LEU A 121 20.43 5.50 3.83
C LEU A 121 21.56 5.96 4.75
N HIS A 122 21.60 5.47 5.98
CA HIS A 122 22.63 5.76 6.97
C HIS A 122 22.88 7.27 7.14
N LEU A 123 21.77 8.05 7.26
CA LEU A 123 21.82 9.52 7.31
C LEU A 123 22.65 10.07 8.47
N GLY A 124 22.83 9.28 9.53
CA GLY A 124 23.65 9.64 10.68
C GLY A 124 25.14 9.80 10.36
N ASP A 125 25.63 9.07 9.37
CA ASP A 125 27.05 9.04 9.00
C ASP A 125 27.46 10.21 8.08
N LEU A 126 26.48 10.97 7.59
CA LEU A 126 26.69 12.06 6.64
C LEU A 126 26.66 13.42 7.32
N ALA A 127 27.38 14.40 6.75
CA ALA A 127 27.21 15.79 7.12
C ALA A 127 25.74 16.23 6.91
N PRO A 128 25.19 17.15 7.71
CA PRO A 128 23.74 17.45 7.72
C PRO A 128 23.16 17.80 6.34
N GLU A 129 23.84 18.65 5.55
CA GLU A 129 23.35 19.01 4.22
C GLU A 129 23.39 17.83 3.25
N ALA A 130 24.46 17.02 3.29
CA ALA A 130 24.59 15.82 2.47
C ALA A 130 23.51 14.78 2.82
N ALA A 131 23.25 14.60 4.12
CA ALA A 131 22.19 13.71 4.59
C ALA A 131 20.81 14.16 4.11
N LEU A 132 20.51 15.47 4.19
CA LEU A 132 19.27 16.03 3.68
C LEU A 132 19.12 15.81 2.17
N ARG A 133 20.16 16.13 1.38
CA ARG A 133 20.18 15.87 -0.06
C ARG A 133 19.89 14.40 -0.36
N ARG A 134 20.57 13.49 0.33
CA ARG A 134 20.40 12.04 0.17
C ARG A 134 18.96 11.60 0.45
N LEU A 135 18.34 12.12 1.50
CA LEU A 135 16.95 11.81 1.85
C LEU A 135 15.97 12.31 0.78
N VAL A 136 16.16 13.55 0.28
CA VAL A 136 15.30 14.11 -0.78
C VAL A 136 15.46 13.34 -2.08
N GLU A 137 16.69 13.03 -2.48
CA GLU A 137 17.02 12.19 -3.65
C GLU A 137 16.31 10.86 -3.57
N PHE A 138 16.49 10.16 -2.46
CA PHE A 138 15.83 8.88 -2.23
C PHE A 138 14.31 8.99 -2.34
N THR A 139 13.70 9.97 -1.67
CA THR A 139 12.24 10.12 -1.66
C THR A 139 11.71 10.40 -3.07
N PHE A 140 12.38 11.27 -3.81
CA PHE A 140 12.00 11.56 -5.20
C PHE A 140 12.11 10.32 -6.10
N ASP A 141 13.25 9.64 -6.06
CA ASP A 141 13.54 8.47 -6.89
C ASP A 141 12.63 7.29 -6.51
N HIS A 142 12.38 7.09 -5.22
CA HIS A 142 11.45 6.07 -4.74
C HIS A 142 10.02 6.33 -5.25
N HIS A 143 9.53 7.56 -5.16
CA HIS A 143 8.20 7.90 -5.65
C HIS A 143 8.12 7.71 -7.17
N ALA A 144 9.12 8.16 -7.92
CA ALA A 144 9.15 8.01 -9.38
C ALA A 144 9.19 6.54 -9.83
N GLY A 145 9.89 5.68 -9.08
CA GLY A 145 10.03 4.25 -9.39
C GLY A 145 8.92 3.35 -8.84
N ASN A 146 8.03 3.88 -7.97
CA ASN A 146 7.00 3.09 -7.28
C ASN A 146 5.61 3.72 -7.41
N GLU A 147 5.11 3.82 -8.65
CA GLU A 147 3.80 4.43 -8.93
C GLU A 147 2.65 3.77 -8.16
N ASP A 148 2.69 2.45 -8.01
CA ASP A 148 1.66 1.72 -7.26
C ASP A 148 1.57 2.19 -5.81
N TYR A 149 2.71 2.48 -5.16
CA TYR A 149 2.74 3.08 -3.83
C TYR A 149 2.01 4.43 -3.80
N ILE A 150 2.32 5.31 -4.76
CA ILE A 150 1.69 6.63 -4.86
C ILE A 150 0.19 6.51 -5.09
N ARG A 151 -0.26 5.59 -5.95
CA ARG A 151 -1.68 5.32 -6.21
C ARG A 151 -2.41 4.79 -4.97
N LEU A 152 -1.78 3.91 -4.19
CA LEU A 152 -2.34 3.45 -2.92
C LEU A 152 -2.52 4.62 -1.93
N VAL A 153 -1.52 5.49 -1.79
CA VAL A 153 -1.61 6.68 -0.93
C VAL A 153 -2.69 7.64 -1.43
N MET A 154 -2.82 7.84 -2.75
CA MET A 154 -3.90 8.66 -3.32
C MET A 154 -5.28 8.07 -3.00
N ASN A 155 -5.45 6.75 -3.12
CA ASN A 155 -6.70 6.08 -2.79
C ASN A 155 -7.05 6.28 -1.31
N GLU A 156 -6.09 6.15 -0.40
CA GLU A 156 -6.31 6.41 1.02
C GLU A 156 -6.69 7.87 1.29
N ASN A 157 -6.06 8.83 0.63
CA ASN A 157 -6.43 10.25 0.76
C ASN A 157 -7.87 10.52 0.29
N ILE A 158 -8.31 9.89 -0.81
CA ILE A 158 -9.69 10.01 -1.32
C ILE A 158 -10.68 9.40 -0.32
N ASN A 159 -10.30 8.30 0.35
CA ASN A 159 -11.14 7.58 1.32
C ASN A 159 -10.94 8.05 2.77
N GLY A 160 -10.31 9.21 3.00
CA GLY A 160 -10.15 9.78 4.34
C GLY A 160 -9.17 9.00 5.24
N ALA A 161 -8.26 8.20 4.66
CA ALA A 161 -7.28 7.38 5.35
C ALA A 161 -7.90 6.32 6.31
N GLU A 162 -9.09 5.83 5.99
CA GLU A 162 -9.86 4.90 6.84
C GLU A 162 -9.06 3.64 7.19
N PHE A 163 -8.40 3.05 6.19
CA PHE A 163 -7.65 1.81 6.38
C PHE A 163 -6.27 2.04 7.00
N LEU A 164 -5.62 3.15 6.68
CA LEU A 164 -4.38 3.56 7.37
C LEU A 164 -4.61 3.80 8.86
N ALA A 165 -5.73 4.44 9.22
CA ALA A 165 -6.08 4.71 10.62
C ALA A 165 -6.29 3.42 11.42
N SER A 166 -6.72 2.33 10.77
CA SER A 166 -6.94 1.03 11.41
C SER A 166 -5.64 0.26 11.71
N SER A 167 -4.52 0.60 11.04
CA SER A 167 -3.24 -0.10 11.18
C SER A 167 -2.29 0.59 12.19
N LYS A 168 -2.17 0.00 13.38
CA LYS A 168 -1.16 0.40 14.36
C LYS A 168 0.28 0.14 13.86
N SER A 169 0.45 -0.84 13.00
CA SER A 169 1.73 -1.21 12.39
C SER A 169 2.28 -0.05 11.55
N ILE A 170 1.47 0.53 10.66
CA ILE A 170 1.89 1.65 9.81
C ILE A 170 2.25 2.87 10.66
N GLN A 171 1.45 3.19 11.69
CA GLN A 171 1.73 4.30 12.59
C GLN A 171 3.09 4.12 13.29
N GLY A 172 3.36 2.92 13.80
CA GLY A 172 4.64 2.58 14.47
C GLY A 172 5.85 2.65 13.53
N MET A 173 5.72 2.18 12.30
CA MET A 173 6.81 2.18 11.31
C MET A 173 7.28 3.59 10.89
N ASN A 174 6.45 4.62 11.05
CA ASN A 174 6.82 5.98 10.66
C ASN A 174 7.58 6.76 11.75
N VAL A 175 7.58 6.29 13.00
CA VAL A 175 8.28 6.96 14.11
C VAL A 175 9.80 7.03 13.89
N PRO A 176 10.51 5.94 13.50
CA PRO A 176 11.95 6.01 13.24
C PRO A 176 12.34 6.98 12.13
N ALA A 177 11.54 7.06 11.05
CA ALA A 177 11.79 7.97 9.94
C ALA A 177 11.75 9.43 10.40
N LEU A 178 10.77 9.79 11.21
CA LEU A 178 10.67 11.14 11.75
C LEU A 178 11.81 11.45 12.75
N SER A 179 12.24 10.44 13.52
CA SER A 179 13.40 10.57 14.42
C SER A 179 14.69 10.81 13.63
N ALA A 180 14.92 10.13 12.52
CA ALA A 180 16.08 10.34 11.67
C ALA A 180 16.12 11.76 11.09
N ILE A 181 14.98 12.31 10.69
CA ILE A 181 14.88 13.70 10.23
C ILE A 181 15.15 14.68 11.38
N LYS A 182 14.66 14.39 12.57
CA LYS A 182 14.93 15.20 13.77
C LYS A 182 16.42 15.27 14.06
N ASP A 183 17.09 14.12 14.13
CA ASP A 183 18.53 14.05 14.43
C ASP A 183 19.35 14.77 13.37
N LEU A 184 19.01 14.60 12.10
CA LEU A 184 19.61 15.30 10.98
C LEU A 184 19.46 16.81 11.10
N TYR A 185 18.24 17.28 11.39
CA TYR A 185 17.94 18.71 11.51
C TYR A 185 18.65 19.34 12.72
N GLU A 186 18.59 18.70 13.89
CA GLU A 186 19.26 19.21 15.12
C GLU A 186 20.77 19.31 14.93
N ARG A 187 21.41 18.34 14.25
CA ARG A 187 22.85 18.43 13.89
C ARG A 187 23.14 19.60 12.95
N GLY A 188 22.26 19.85 11.99
CA GLY A 188 22.41 20.95 11.04
C GLY A 188 22.27 22.33 11.71
N VAL A 189 21.35 22.47 12.66
CA VAL A 189 21.19 23.68 13.48
C VAL A 189 22.42 23.89 14.38
N ALA A 190 22.87 22.87 15.10
CA ALA A 190 24.02 22.92 15.99
C ALA A 190 25.31 23.34 15.27
N GLN A 191 25.46 22.91 14.00
CA GLN A 191 26.60 23.27 13.14
C GLN A 191 26.43 24.61 12.42
N GLY A 192 25.30 25.32 12.60
CA GLY A 192 25.01 26.60 11.98
C GLY A 192 24.66 26.56 10.48
N PHE A 193 24.42 25.38 9.89
CA PHE A 193 24.01 25.24 8.50
C PHE A 193 22.51 25.44 8.30
N PHE A 194 21.70 24.99 9.27
CA PHE A 194 20.24 25.06 9.19
C PHE A 194 19.69 26.16 10.08
N ARG A 195 18.61 26.79 9.62
CA ARG A 195 17.88 27.79 10.40
C ARG A 195 17.08 27.13 11.52
N GLU A 196 16.91 27.81 12.61
CA GLU A 196 16.06 27.41 13.72
C GLU A 196 14.57 27.58 13.38
N GLY A 197 13.70 26.98 14.19
CA GLY A 197 12.25 27.18 14.15
C GLY A 197 11.49 26.26 13.17
N LEU A 198 12.15 25.28 12.57
CA LEU A 198 11.47 24.23 11.79
C LEU A 198 11.19 23.00 12.65
N THR A 199 10.12 22.30 12.33
CA THR A 199 9.84 20.99 12.93
C THR A 199 10.21 19.85 11.97
N PRO A 200 10.59 18.68 12.49
CA PRO A 200 10.87 17.50 11.64
C PRO A 200 9.70 17.12 10.73
N ILE A 201 8.47 17.32 11.21
CA ILE A 201 7.28 17.02 10.43
C ILE A 201 7.08 17.99 9.25
N ASP A 202 7.42 19.27 9.42
CA ASP A 202 7.35 20.27 8.34
C ASP A 202 8.37 19.96 7.24
N ILE A 203 9.58 19.53 7.65
CA ILE A 203 10.62 19.11 6.71
C ILE A 203 10.15 17.87 5.95
N HIS A 204 9.64 16.85 6.66
CA HIS A 204 9.10 15.64 6.03
C HIS A 204 7.95 15.95 5.07
N ALA A 205 7.00 16.77 5.48
CA ALA A 205 5.86 17.19 4.66
C ALA A 205 6.31 17.91 3.39
N THR A 206 7.30 18.80 3.50
CA THR A 206 7.86 19.53 2.35
C THR A 206 8.53 18.59 1.35
N ILE A 207 9.36 17.66 1.84
CA ILE A 207 10.01 16.64 0.99
C ILE A 207 8.95 15.79 0.28
N SER A 208 7.97 15.29 1.05
CA SER A 208 6.91 14.44 0.54
C SER A 208 6.04 15.15 -0.49
N ALA A 209 5.59 16.38 -0.21
CA ALA A 209 4.73 17.16 -1.10
C ALA A 209 5.40 17.41 -2.46
N LEU A 210 6.66 17.85 -2.45
CA LEU A 210 7.39 18.16 -3.69
C LEU A 210 7.72 16.91 -4.50
N SER A 211 8.04 15.80 -3.84
CA SER A 211 8.34 14.54 -4.51
C SER A 211 7.08 13.84 -5.02
N PHE A 212 6.02 13.81 -4.22
CA PHE A 212 4.75 13.16 -4.53
C PHE A 212 4.05 13.79 -5.74
N PHE A 213 4.06 15.12 -5.85
CA PHE A 213 3.42 15.86 -6.93
C PHE A 213 3.84 15.35 -8.32
N ASN A 214 5.12 15.04 -8.52
CA ASN A 214 5.65 14.63 -9.82
C ASN A 214 5.08 13.30 -10.32
N VAL A 215 4.52 12.48 -9.44
CA VAL A 215 3.88 11.20 -9.78
C VAL A 215 2.36 11.31 -9.71
N SER A 216 1.83 11.82 -8.60
CA SER A 216 0.39 11.90 -8.36
C SER A 216 -0.35 12.78 -9.38
N ASN A 217 0.29 13.86 -9.84
CA ASN A 217 -0.30 14.84 -10.76
C ASN A 217 0.21 14.72 -12.20
N ARG A 218 1.09 13.77 -12.51
CA ARG A 218 1.76 13.71 -13.81
C ARG A 218 0.81 13.67 -15.01
N HIS A 219 -0.31 12.95 -14.88
CA HIS A 219 -1.28 12.82 -15.98
C HIS A 219 -2.04 14.13 -16.23
N THR A 220 -2.60 14.73 -15.19
CA THR A 220 -3.35 15.98 -15.30
C THR A 220 -2.45 17.14 -15.67
N PHE A 221 -1.33 17.30 -14.96
CA PHE A 221 -0.35 18.35 -15.21
C PHE A 221 0.27 18.20 -16.61
N GLY A 222 0.69 16.97 -16.97
CA GLY A 222 1.24 16.68 -18.27
C GLY A 222 0.29 16.97 -19.42
N THR A 223 -0.99 16.63 -19.27
CA THR A 223 -2.03 16.89 -20.26
C THR A 223 -2.30 18.39 -20.42
N ILE A 224 -2.47 19.11 -19.29
CA ILE A 224 -2.81 20.54 -19.31
C ILE A 224 -1.65 21.37 -19.88
N PHE A 225 -0.42 21.10 -19.42
CA PHE A 225 0.75 21.91 -19.78
C PHE A 225 1.58 21.31 -20.93
N LYS A 226 1.13 20.21 -21.52
CA LYS A 226 1.79 19.50 -22.64
C LYS A 226 3.26 19.16 -22.33
N ILE A 227 3.50 18.66 -21.11
CA ILE A 227 4.82 18.28 -20.62
C ILE A 227 4.83 16.81 -20.17
N ASP A 228 5.85 16.08 -20.57
CA ASP A 228 6.06 14.71 -20.07
C ASP A 228 7.00 14.73 -18.86
N LEU A 229 6.44 14.62 -17.65
CA LEU A 229 7.21 14.58 -16.40
C LEU A 229 8.03 13.29 -16.25
N THR A 230 7.81 12.28 -17.10
CA THR A 230 8.60 11.02 -17.10
C THR A 230 9.78 11.07 -18.04
N ALA A 231 9.84 12.06 -18.96
CA ALA A 231 10.97 12.24 -19.86
C ALA A 231 12.26 12.45 -19.05
N LYS A 232 13.29 11.66 -19.36
CA LYS A 232 14.53 11.56 -18.57
C LYS A 232 15.14 12.93 -18.22
N ALA A 233 15.20 13.85 -19.19
CA ALA A 233 15.76 15.19 -18.97
C ALA A 233 14.90 16.03 -18.03
N ILE A 234 13.57 15.96 -18.17
CA ILE A 234 12.61 16.68 -17.33
C ILE A 234 12.61 16.11 -15.92
N ALA A 235 12.58 14.79 -15.77
CA ALA A 235 12.63 14.12 -14.49
C ALA A 235 13.92 14.47 -13.72
N ALA A 236 15.08 14.46 -14.40
CA ALA A 236 16.35 14.85 -13.80
C ALA A 236 16.36 16.31 -13.36
N GLN A 237 15.85 17.22 -14.19
CA GLN A 237 15.74 18.63 -13.84
C GLN A 237 14.79 18.85 -12.64
N ARG A 238 13.65 18.19 -12.63
CA ARG A 238 12.68 18.25 -11.51
C ARG A 238 13.27 17.73 -10.21
N ARG A 239 14.01 16.61 -10.29
CA ARG A 239 14.72 16.02 -9.15
C ARG A 239 15.66 17.04 -8.50
N GLU A 240 16.50 17.68 -9.29
CA GLU A 240 17.45 18.68 -8.78
C GLU A 240 16.75 19.92 -8.22
N GLN A 241 15.67 20.37 -8.87
CA GLN A 241 14.85 21.49 -8.37
C GLN A 241 14.21 21.16 -7.01
N VAL A 242 13.74 19.95 -6.79
CA VAL A 242 13.15 19.52 -5.51
C VAL A 242 14.24 19.50 -4.43
N ILE A 243 15.40 18.92 -4.73
CA ILE A 243 16.54 18.90 -3.80
C ILE A 243 16.93 20.31 -3.37
N GLU A 244 17.16 21.18 -4.35
CA GLU A 244 17.59 22.56 -4.10
C GLU A 244 16.53 23.35 -3.33
N THR A 245 15.25 23.15 -3.64
CA THR A 245 14.14 23.81 -2.93
C THR A 245 14.13 23.41 -1.46
N VAL A 246 14.23 22.13 -1.14
CA VAL A 246 14.24 21.65 0.24
C VAL A 246 15.49 22.12 0.99
N VAL A 247 16.67 22.06 0.37
CA VAL A 247 17.91 22.55 0.97
C VAL A 247 17.82 24.03 1.29
N ARG A 248 17.32 24.87 0.38
CA ARG A 248 17.11 26.31 0.64
C ARG A 248 16.07 26.57 1.72
N PHE A 249 15.03 25.75 1.80
CA PHE A 249 14.00 25.87 2.83
C PHE A 249 14.57 25.69 4.24
N VAL A 250 15.54 24.79 4.43
CA VAL A 250 16.12 24.54 5.77
C VAL A 250 17.40 25.34 6.03
N ARG A 251 18.07 25.85 5.00
CA ARG A 251 19.33 26.58 5.14
C ARG A 251 19.15 27.90 5.92
N LYS A 252 20.19 28.25 6.69
CA LYS A 252 20.30 29.53 7.40
C LYS A 252 20.52 30.71 6.45
#